data_d73f8a23287a7f710bd149c578f8cb8a
#
_entry.id   d73f8a23287a7f710bd149c578f8cb8a
#
_cell.length_a   1.000
_cell.length_b   1.000
_cell.length_c   1.000
_cell.angle_alpha   90.00
_cell.angle_beta   90.00
_cell.angle_gamma   90.00
#
_symmetry.space_group_name_H-M   'P 1'
#
loop_
_entity.id
_entity.type
_entity.pdbx_description
1 polymer ?
#
loop_
_entity_poly.entity_id
_entity_poly.type
_entity_poly.pdbx_seq_one_letter_code
_entity_poly.pdbx_strand_id
1 'polypeptide(L)'
;IEKVFVTDNYSAAGIAGTAGIAVELITLFTVELEHYEKIEGVPLTLDGKVSRLAAMVRGNLGAALQGLSALPLLVGYDGAAGTAAPGRIFSFDVAGARHEERAGYAAIGSGAVYARSSLKKLYRPDVDADQALALAVEALYDAADDDSATGGPDLVRQIFPTAVRVNYVGAVEIAESEISDSAEAVVARRSAEALEGRAR
;
A
#
# COMPACT_ATOMS: atom_id res chain seq x y z
N ILE A 1 -12.44 -5.50 6.77
CA ILE A 1 -11.13 -5.71 7.42
C ILE A 1 -10.19 -4.64 6.92
N GLU A 2 -9.58 -3.92 7.84
CA GLU A 2 -8.53 -2.97 7.55
C GLU A 2 -7.29 -3.69 6.99
N LYS A 3 -6.69 -3.11 5.95
CA LYS A 3 -5.53 -3.69 5.25
C LYS A 3 -4.36 -2.72 5.10
N VAL A 4 -4.48 -1.51 5.63
CA VAL A 4 -3.44 -0.47 5.57
C VAL A 4 -3.23 0.08 6.98
N PHE A 5 -1.98 0.10 7.43
CA PHE A 5 -1.62 0.43 8.80
C PHE A 5 -0.44 1.39 8.84
N VAL A 6 -0.52 2.40 9.68
CA VAL A 6 0.66 3.17 10.07
C VAL A 6 1.49 2.30 11.00
N THR A 7 2.77 2.09 10.70
CA THR A 7 3.66 1.23 11.48
C THR A 7 4.58 2.00 12.41
N ASP A 8 4.96 3.20 12.03
CA ASP A 8 5.60 4.21 12.88
C ASP A 8 5.49 5.60 12.23
N ASN A 9 6.21 6.58 12.77
CA ASN A 9 6.15 7.97 12.32
C ASN A 9 6.49 8.17 10.83
N TYR A 10 7.25 7.28 10.20
CA TYR A 10 7.74 7.43 8.82
C TYR A 10 7.56 6.15 7.98
N SER A 11 6.69 5.25 8.39
CA SER A 11 6.39 4.06 7.61
C SER A 11 4.95 3.60 7.77
N ALA A 12 4.47 2.90 6.75
CA ALA A 12 3.15 2.27 6.72
C ALA A 12 3.23 0.93 5.97
N ALA A 13 2.31 0.04 6.28
CA ALA A 13 2.25 -1.26 5.62
C ALA A 13 0.85 -1.57 5.12
N GLY A 14 0.76 -2.12 3.91
CA GLY A 14 -0.41 -2.79 3.38
C GLY A 14 -0.28 -4.30 3.50
N ILE A 15 -1.39 -5.02 3.54
CA ILE A 15 -1.40 -6.49 3.65
C ILE A 15 -2.27 -7.17 2.61
N ALA A 16 -1.82 -8.34 2.17
CA ALA A 16 -2.59 -9.29 1.38
C ALA A 16 -2.38 -10.72 1.89
N GLY A 17 -3.21 -11.66 1.43
CA GLY A 17 -3.19 -13.06 1.85
C GLY A 17 -4.20 -13.36 2.95
N THR A 18 -3.86 -14.27 3.88
CA THR A 18 -4.73 -14.68 4.98
C THR A 18 -4.84 -13.55 6.01
N ALA A 19 -5.99 -12.88 6.02
CA ALA A 19 -6.18 -11.62 6.73
C ALA A 19 -5.80 -11.68 8.22
N GLY A 20 -6.21 -12.72 8.96
CA GLY A 20 -5.89 -12.84 10.39
C GLY A 20 -4.38 -12.90 10.65
N ILE A 21 -3.66 -13.73 9.89
CA ILE A 21 -2.21 -13.89 10.02
C ILE A 21 -1.48 -12.62 9.59
N ALA A 22 -1.93 -11.99 8.50
CA ALA A 22 -1.31 -10.77 7.99
C ALA A 22 -1.49 -9.59 8.96
N VAL A 23 -2.68 -9.43 9.57
CA VAL A 23 -2.93 -8.42 10.60
C VAL A 23 -2.07 -8.66 11.84
N GLU A 24 -2.02 -9.90 12.33
CA GLU A 24 -1.17 -10.26 13.47
C GLU A 24 0.30 -9.95 13.21
N LEU A 25 0.81 -10.29 12.03
CA LEU A 25 2.18 -10.02 11.63
C LEU A 25 2.50 -8.53 11.67
N ILE A 26 1.64 -7.68 11.10
CA ILE A 26 1.84 -6.22 11.10
C ILE A 26 1.68 -5.63 12.51
N THR A 27 0.75 -6.14 13.29
CA THR A 27 0.58 -5.71 14.69
C THR A 27 1.85 -5.99 15.51
N LEU A 28 2.40 -7.19 15.40
CA LEU A 28 3.66 -7.55 16.07
C LEU A 28 4.83 -6.70 15.55
N PHE A 29 4.90 -6.49 14.24
CA PHE A 29 5.92 -5.62 13.64
C PHE A 29 5.87 -4.21 14.20
N THR A 30 4.69 -3.61 14.29
CA THR A 30 4.50 -2.25 14.85
C THR A 30 4.94 -2.19 16.30
N VAL A 31 4.56 -3.18 17.12
CA VAL A 31 4.99 -3.27 18.53
C VAL A 31 6.51 -3.38 18.65
N GLU A 32 7.16 -4.15 17.78
CA GLU A 32 8.61 -4.28 17.80
C GLU A 32 9.34 -2.99 17.41
N LEU A 33 8.81 -2.23 16.44
CA LEU A 33 9.37 -0.93 16.08
C LEU A 33 9.28 0.06 17.24
N GLU A 34 8.12 0.12 17.89
CA GLU A 34 7.90 0.95 19.08
C GLU A 34 8.83 0.55 20.24
N HIS A 35 8.97 -0.74 20.49
CA HIS A 35 9.83 -1.28 21.53
C HIS A 35 11.31 -0.94 21.27
N TYR A 36 11.77 -1.11 20.03
CA TYR A 36 13.13 -0.76 19.63
C TYR A 36 13.41 0.73 19.90
N GLU A 37 12.52 1.62 19.45
CA GLU A 37 12.68 3.07 19.65
C GLU A 37 12.71 3.46 21.13
N LYS A 38 11.88 2.82 21.98
CA LYS A 38 11.88 3.06 23.43
C LYS A 38 13.17 2.63 24.10
N ILE A 39 13.81 1.56 23.64
CA ILE A 39 15.06 1.06 24.22
C ILE A 39 16.26 1.86 23.70
N GLU A 40 16.35 2.07 22.40
CA GLU A 40 17.50 2.68 21.75
C GLU A 40 17.45 4.22 21.72
N GLY A 41 16.27 4.81 21.96
CA GLY A 41 16.06 6.27 21.91
C GLY A 41 16.02 6.85 20.50
N VAL A 42 16.11 6.00 19.48
CA VAL A 42 16.03 6.35 18.04
C VAL A 42 15.21 5.30 17.29
N PRO A 43 14.47 5.69 16.25
CA PRO A 43 13.73 4.74 15.45
C PRO A 43 14.67 3.82 14.66
N LEU A 44 14.20 2.62 14.33
CA LEU A 44 14.90 1.73 13.43
C LEU A 44 14.99 2.37 12.02
N THR A 45 16.14 2.22 11.37
CA THR A 45 16.32 2.69 9.99
C THR A 45 15.34 1.99 9.04
N LEU A 46 15.00 2.60 7.89
CA LEU A 46 14.10 1.97 6.94
C LEU A 46 14.62 0.60 6.47
N ASP A 47 15.91 0.46 6.18
CA ASP A 47 16.49 -0.84 5.83
C ASP A 47 16.44 -1.85 6.99
N GLY A 48 16.54 -1.38 8.23
CA GLY A 48 16.33 -2.19 9.42
C GLY A 48 14.89 -2.70 9.53
N LYS A 49 13.90 -1.82 9.30
CA LYS A 49 12.48 -2.19 9.25
C LYS A 49 12.20 -3.24 8.17
N VAL A 50 12.72 -3.03 6.96
CA VAL A 50 12.60 -3.97 5.84
C VAL A 50 13.20 -5.33 6.21
N SER A 51 14.40 -5.35 6.81
CA SER A 51 15.06 -6.58 7.23
C SER A 51 14.27 -7.30 8.33
N ARG A 52 13.71 -6.55 9.28
CA ARG A 52 12.91 -7.13 10.36
C ARG A 52 11.61 -7.73 9.82
N LEU A 53 10.89 -7.00 8.98
CA LEU A 53 9.66 -7.50 8.37
C LEU A 53 9.92 -8.74 7.49
N ALA A 54 11.01 -8.75 6.72
CA ALA A 54 11.44 -9.91 5.94
C ALA A 54 11.67 -11.16 6.81
N ALA A 55 12.30 -10.99 7.99
CA ALA A 55 12.51 -12.08 8.93
C ALA A 55 11.18 -12.60 9.51
N MET A 56 10.23 -11.73 9.80
CA MET A 56 8.90 -12.11 10.29
C MET A 56 8.09 -12.85 9.22
N VAL A 57 8.10 -12.39 7.96
CA VAL A 57 7.47 -13.10 6.84
C VAL A 57 8.09 -14.50 6.67
N ARG A 58 9.42 -14.60 6.72
CA ARG A 58 10.12 -15.89 6.66
C ARG A 58 9.74 -16.81 7.82
N GLY A 59 9.54 -16.26 9.01
CA GLY A 59 9.07 -17.00 10.18
C GLY A 59 7.69 -17.64 9.97
N ASN A 60 6.87 -17.07 9.09
CA ASN A 60 5.55 -17.58 8.72
C ASN A 60 5.59 -18.62 7.57
N LEU A 61 6.76 -18.99 7.05
CA LEU A 61 6.87 -19.87 5.87
C LEU A 61 6.17 -21.22 6.08
N GLY A 62 6.25 -21.80 7.28
CA GLY A 62 5.56 -23.06 7.57
C GLY A 62 4.05 -22.99 7.42
N ALA A 63 3.43 -21.90 7.84
CA ALA A 63 2.00 -21.64 7.65
C ALA A 63 1.69 -21.30 6.18
N ALA A 64 2.55 -20.55 5.53
CA ALA A 64 2.39 -20.17 4.11
C ALA A 64 2.39 -21.40 3.18
N LEU A 65 3.20 -22.41 3.47
CA LEU A 65 3.20 -23.69 2.75
C LEU A 65 1.89 -24.48 2.91
N GLN A 66 1.10 -24.16 3.95
CA GLN A 66 -0.24 -24.71 4.18
C GLN A 66 -1.36 -23.80 3.61
N GLY A 67 -1.00 -22.81 2.80
CA GLY A 67 -1.95 -21.85 2.22
C GLY A 67 -2.26 -20.64 3.09
N LEU A 68 -1.63 -20.50 4.27
CA LEU A 68 -1.85 -19.40 5.21
C LEU A 68 -0.76 -18.34 5.07
N SER A 69 -0.70 -17.70 3.90
CA SER A 69 0.32 -16.70 3.58
C SER A 69 -0.05 -15.30 4.09
N ALA A 70 0.97 -14.52 4.46
CA ALA A 70 0.89 -13.09 4.70
C ALA A 70 1.89 -12.38 3.80
N LEU A 71 1.40 -11.48 2.98
CA LEU A 71 2.19 -10.71 2.01
C LEU A 71 2.07 -9.23 2.32
N PRO A 72 3.04 -8.64 3.04
CA PRO A 72 3.04 -7.21 3.30
C PRO A 72 3.61 -6.42 2.12
N LEU A 73 3.20 -5.15 2.04
CA LEU A 73 3.82 -4.09 1.27
C LEU A 73 4.23 -3.01 2.26
N LEU A 74 5.52 -2.71 2.36
CA LEU A 74 6.02 -1.68 3.27
C LEU A 74 6.39 -0.43 2.47
N VAL A 75 5.91 0.72 2.91
CA VAL A 75 6.34 2.02 2.41
C VAL A 75 6.99 2.81 3.53
N GLY A 76 8.03 3.55 3.21
CA GLY A 76 8.72 4.37 4.18
C GLY A 76 9.36 5.61 3.56
N TYR A 77 9.54 6.63 4.40
CA TYR A 77 10.28 7.83 4.07
C TYR A 77 11.68 7.76 4.68
N ASP A 78 12.69 7.85 3.84
CA ASP A 78 14.11 7.76 4.23
C ASP A 78 14.81 9.12 4.00
N GLY A 79 14.51 10.08 4.87
CA GLY A 79 15.09 11.41 4.79
C GLY A 79 16.59 11.48 5.11
N ALA A 80 17.14 10.44 5.76
CA ALA A 80 18.55 10.39 6.13
C ALA A 80 19.47 9.99 4.96
N ALA A 81 18.92 9.37 3.93
CA ALA A 81 19.71 8.83 2.82
C ALA A 81 20.21 9.89 1.83
N GLY A 82 19.81 11.16 1.94
CA GLY A 82 20.22 12.22 1.03
C GLY A 82 19.85 11.96 -0.44
N THR A 83 18.84 11.10 -0.67
CA THR A 83 18.40 10.66 -1.99
C THR A 83 17.42 11.65 -2.61
N ALA A 84 17.43 11.75 -3.94
CA ALA A 84 16.47 12.54 -4.69
C ALA A 84 15.01 12.01 -4.58
N ALA A 85 14.85 10.75 -4.16
CA ALA A 85 13.56 10.09 -3.97
C ALA A 85 13.53 9.40 -2.59
N PRO A 86 13.21 10.12 -1.52
CA PRO A 86 13.27 9.58 -0.16
C PRO A 86 12.12 8.62 0.18
N GLY A 87 11.04 8.62 -0.60
CA GLY A 87 9.96 7.62 -0.49
C GLY A 87 10.40 6.31 -1.14
N ARG A 88 10.33 5.20 -0.39
CA ARG A 88 10.73 3.86 -0.85
C ARG A 88 9.62 2.86 -0.61
N ILE A 89 9.45 1.92 -1.54
CA ILE A 89 8.40 0.87 -1.51
C ILE A 89 9.09 -0.49 -1.55
N PHE A 90 8.65 -1.40 -0.68
CA PHE A 90 9.18 -2.76 -0.59
C PHE A 90 8.05 -3.79 -0.59
N SER A 91 8.15 -4.78 -1.45
CA SER A 91 7.32 -5.97 -1.44
C SER A 91 8.11 -7.19 -0.94
N PHE A 92 7.39 -8.22 -0.52
CA PHE A 92 7.96 -9.43 0.05
C PHE A 92 7.29 -10.66 -0.57
N ASP A 93 8.06 -11.70 -0.82
CA ASP A 93 7.50 -13.01 -1.13
C ASP A 93 7.27 -13.84 0.15
N VAL A 94 6.65 -14.99 0.00
CA VAL A 94 6.32 -15.88 1.14
C VAL A 94 7.54 -16.42 1.88
N ALA A 95 8.70 -16.43 1.25
CA ALA A 95 9.98 -16.84 1.85
C ALA A 95 10.71 -15.69 2.54
N GLY A 96 10.13 -14.48 2.53
CA GLY A 96 10.74 -13.28 3.10
C GLY A 96 11.82 -12.65 2.22
N ALA A 97 11.87 -12.98 0.93
CA ALA A 97 12.70 -12.20 0.01
C ALA A 97 12.04 -10.82 -0.19
N ARG A 98 12.88 -9.79 -0.07
CA ARG A 98 12.47 -8.39 -0.18
C ARG A 98 12.82 -7.83 -1.55
N HIS A 99 11.90 -7.05 -2.11
CA HIS A 99 12.09 -6.38 -3.39
C HIS A 99 11.81 -4.88 -3.22
N GLU A 100 12.78 -4.04 -3.55
CA GLU A 100 12.55 -2.61 -3.65
C GLU A 100 11.91 -2.28 -5.00
N GLU A 101 10.72 -1.68 -4.96
CA GLU A 101 9.93 -1.35 -6.14
C GLU A 101 10.39 -0.02 -6.75
N ARG A 102 11.43 -0.07 -7.58
CA ARG A 102 12.06 1.11 -8.19
C ARG A 102 11.21 1.78 -9.27
N ALA A 103 10.14 1.14 -9.71
CA ALA A 103 9.19 1.74 -10.66
C ALA A 103 8.38 2.90 -10.06
N GLY A 104 8.42 3.08 -8.73
CA GLY A 104 7.69 4.11 -8.00
C GLY A 104 6.25 3.75 -7.65
N TYR A 105 5.81 2.54 -7.97
CA TYR A 105 4.49 2.00 -7.61
C TYR A 105 4.55 0.49 -7.41
N ALA A 106 3.62 -0.03 -6.63
CA ALA A 106 3.45 -1.46 -6.41
C ALA A 106 2.00 -1.82 -6.11
N ALA A 107 1.67 -3.09 -6.22
CA ALA A 107 0.40 -3.65 -5.76
C ALA A 107 0.61 -5.08 -5.29
N ILE A 108 -0.16 -5.51 -4.30
CA ILE A 108 -0.20 -6.86 -3.74
C ILE A 108 -1.65 -7.36 -3.67
N GLY A 109 -1.82 -8.67 -3.57
CA GLY A 109 -3.14 -9.31 -3.49
C GLY A 109 -3.63 -9.85 -4.83
N SER A 110 -4.85 -10.40 -4.85
CA SER A 110 -5.46 -11.02 -6.04
C SER A 110 -5.61 -10.05 -7.21
N GLY A 111 -6.02 -8.81 -6.94
CA GLY A 111 -6.17 -7.75 -7.94
C GLY A 111 -4.86 -7.06 -8.36
N ALA A 112 -3.70 -7.49 -7.84
CA ALA A 112 -2.42 -6.81 -8.06
C ALA A 112 -2.04 -6.66 -9.53
N VAL A 113 -2.34 -7.65 -10.37
CA VAL A 113 -2.02 -7.63 -11.81
C VAL A 113 -2.77 -6.50 -12.50
N TYR A 114 -4.04 -6.31 -12.19
CA TYR A 114 -4.89 -5.25 -12.76
C TYR A 114 -4.48 -3.87 -12.24
N ALA A 115 -4.29 -3.73 -10.93
CA ALA A 115 -3.84 -2.49 -10.32
C ALA A 115 -2.47 -2.04 -10.87
N ARG A 116 -1.49 -2.95 -10.99
CA ARG A 116 -0.18 -2.64 -11.59
C ARG A 116 -0.29 -2.26 -13.06
N SER A 117 -1.19 -2.89 -13.80
CA SER A 117 -1.43 -2.56 -15.21
C SER A 117 -1.97 -1.13 -15.37
N SER A 118 -2.89 -0.73 -14.50
CA SER A 118 -3.41 0.64 -14.43
C SER A 118 -2.30 1.63 -14.05
N LEU A 119 -1.58 1.39 -12.95
CA LEU A 119 -0.50 2.24 -12.48
C LEU A 119 0.61 2.40 -13.53
N LYS A 120 0.96 1.34 -14.25
CA LYS A 120 1.98 1.39 -15.32
C LYS A 120 1.62 2.40 -16.42
N LYS A 121 0.34 2.59 -16.71
CA LYS A 121 -0.14 3.54 -17.73
C LYS A 121 -0.21 4.95 -17.20
N LEU A 122 -0.61 5.11 -15.95
CA LEU A 122 -1.00 6.40 -15.35
C LEU A 122 0.14 7.08 -14.59
N TYR A 123 1.02 6.29 -13.95
CA TYR A 123 2.07 6.83 -13.10
C TYR A 123 3.10 7.65 -13.89
N ARG A 124 3.50 8.77 -13.28
CA ARG A 124 4.63 9.61 -13.70
C ARG A 124 5.49 9.92 -12.48
N PRO A 125 6.82 10.04 -12.62
CA PRO A 125 7.72 10.28 -11.48
C PRO A 125 7.51 11.61 -10.76
N ASP A 126 6.86 12.57 -11.40
CA ASP A 126 6.61 13.93 -10.93
C ASP A 126 5.22 14.14 -10.33
N VAL A 127 4.45 13.07 -10.09
CA VAL A 127 3.14 13.16 -9.45
C VAL A 127 3.28 13.69 -8.02
N ASP A 128 2.40 14.63 -7.66
CA ASP A 128 2.25 15.11 -6.29
C ASP A 128 1.42 14.14 -5.43
N ALA A 129 1.23 14.47 -4.15
CA ALA A 129 0.54 13.59 -3.22
C ALA A 129 -0.95 13.36 -3.58
N ASP A 130 -1.64 14.39 -4.07
CA ASP A 130 -3.06 14.29 -4.42
C ASP A 130 -3.23 13.51 -5.72
N GLN A 131 -2.35 13.71 -6.68
CA GLN A 131 -2.27 12.91 -7.90
C GLN A 131 -1.96 11.43 -7.57
N ALA A 132 -1.03 11.18 -6.65
CA ALA A 132 -0.70 9.81 -6.23
C ALA A 132 -1.90 9.12 -5.58
N LEU A 133 -2.69 9.83 -4.75
CA LEU A 133 -3.94 9.31 -4.19
C LEU A 133 -4.93 8.96 -5.30
N ALA A 134 -5.15 9.87 -6.25
CA ALA A 134 -6.06 9.64 -7.37
C ALA A 134 -5.64 8.42 -8.21
N LEU A 135 -4.34 8.25 -8.49
CA LEU A 135 -3.81 7.08 -9.21
C LEU A 135 -4.03 5.77 -8.43
N ALA A 136 -3.84 5.79 -7.11
CA ALA A 136 -4.07 4.62 -6.27
C ALA A 136 -5.56 4.23 -6.23
N VAL A 137 -6.45 5.22 -6.10
CA VAL A 137 -7.91 5.01 -6.15
C VAL A 137 -8.34 4.46 -7.52
N GLU A 138 -7.83 5.02 -8.62
CA GLU A 138 -8.12 4.54 -9.97
C GLU A 138 -7.61 3.11 -10.21
N ALA A 139 -6.42 2.79 -9.72
CA ALA A 139 -5.88 1.44 -9.80
C ALA A 139 -6.74 0.40 -9.05
N LEU A 140 -7.30 0.78 -7.89
CA LEU A 140 -8.27 -0.04 -7.16
C LEU A 140 -9.61 -0.16 -7.90
N TYR A 141 -10.08 0.93 -8.51
CA TYR A 141 -11.29 0.91 -9.35
C TYR A 141 -11.13 -0.08 -10.51
N ASP A 142 -10.04 0.03 -11.27
CA ASP A 142 -9.75 -0.88 -12.39
C ASP A 142 -9.58 -2.33 -11.91
N ALA A 143 -8.93 -2.55 -10.78
CA ALA A 143 -8.76 -3.90 -10.24
C ALA A 143 -10.07 -4.53 -9.77
N ALA A 144 -10.97 -3.74 -9.21
CA ALA A 144 -12.28 -4.22 -8.74
C ALA A 144 -13.22 -4.62 -9.89
N ASP A 145 -13.04 -4.07 -11.08
CA ASP A 145 -13.82 -4.48 -12.27
C ASP A 145 -13.47 -5.91 -12.71
N ASP A 146 -12.23 -6.35 -12.52
CA ASP A 146 -11.73 -7.64 -13.04
C ASP A 146 -11.49 -8.69 -11.94
N ASP A 147 -11.39 -8.28 -10.66
CA ASP A 147 -11.17 -9.16 -9.51
C ASP A 147 -12.28 -9.02 -8.47
N SER A 148 -13.14 -10.01 -8.36
CA SER A 148 -14.26 -10.03 -7.41
C SER A 148 -13.83 -10.03 -5.93
N ALA A 149 -12.57 -10.33 -5.62
CA ALA A 149 -12.02 -10.28 -4.26
C ALA A 149 -11.42 -8.92 -3.91
N THR A 150 -11.28 -8.02 -4.89
CA THR A 150 -10.81 -6.65 -4.69
C THR A 150 -12.00 -5.71 -4.52
N GLY A 151 -12.05 -5.00 -3.38
CA GLY A 151 -12.98 -3.91 -3.15
C GLY A 151 -12.50 -2.63 -3.84
N GLY A 152 -13.36 -2.04 -4.66
CA GLY A 152 -13.17 -0.70 -5.23
C GLY A 152 -14.00 0.36 -4.51
N PRO A 153 -13.88 1.64 -4.88
CA PRO A 153 -14.75 2.68 -4.38
C PRO A 153 -16.20 2.43 -4.81
N ASP A 154 -17.13 2.46 -3.87
CA ASP A 154 -18.57 2.32 -4.11
C ASP A 154 -19.29 3.60 -3.67
N LEU A 155 -19.58 4.46 -4.62
CA LEU A 155 -20.23 5.76 -4.35
C LEU A 155 -21.68 5.60 -3.88
N VAL A 156 -22.35 4.51 -4.25
CA VAL A 156 -23.76 4.27 -3.88
C VAL A 156 -23.85 3.87 -2.41
N ARG A 157 -22.94 2.99 -1.98
CA ARG A 157 -22.90 2.51 -0.59
C ARG A 157 -22.02 3.35 0.31
N GLN A 158 -21.36 4.38 -0.24
CA GLN A 158 -20.37 5.22 0.47
C GLN A 158 -19.26 4.37 1.12
N ILE A 159 -18.72 3.42 0.36
CA ILE A 159 -17.60 2.58 0.76
C ILE A 159 -16.35 3.04 0.02
N PHE A 160 -15.36 3.49 0.76
CA PHE A 160 -14.11 4.00 0.21
C PHE A 160 -12.91 3.19 0.72
N PRO A 161 -11.82 3.11 -0.04
CA PRO A 161 -10.58 2.49 0.44
C PRO A 161 -9.98 3.30 1.59
N THR A 162 -9.25 2.63 2.48
CA THR A 162 -8.38 3.32 3.44
C THR A 162 -7.07 3.67 2.77
N ALA A 163 -6.51 4.83 3.11
CA ALA A 163 -5.25 5.31 2.57
C ALA A 163 -4.38 5.96 3.65
N VAL A 164 -3.07 5.79 3.50
CA VAL A 164 -2.05 6.42 4.35
C VAL A 164 -1.08 7.19 3.47
N ARG A 165 -0.75 8.40 3.86
CA ARG A 165 0.30 9.23 3.25
C ARG A 165 1.55 9.19 4.12
N VAL A 166 2.68 8.88 3.50
CA VAL A 166 3.99 8.88 4.17
C VAL A 166 4.91 9.87 3.46
N ASN A 167 5.39 10.86 4.18
CA ASN A 167 6.28 11.90 3.66
C ASN A 167 7.24 12.41 4.76
N TYR A 168 7.93 13.52 4.49
CA TYR A 168 8.87 14.14 5.45
C TYR A 168 8.21 14.66 6.74
N VAL A 169 6.90 14.88 6.73
CA VAL A 169 6.15 15.28 7.94
C VAL A 169 5.82 14.06 8.81
N GLY A 170 5.57 12.93 8.18
CA GLY A 170 5.23 11.68 8.86
C GLY A 170 4.31 10.77 8.06
N ALA A 171 3.89 9.69 8.71
CA ALA A 171 2.90 8.75 8.22
C ALA A 171 1.53 9.10 8.83
N VAL A 172 0.53 9.43 7.99
CA VAL A 172 -0.79 9.89 8.43
C VAL A 172 -1.87 9.18 7.62
N GLU A 173 -2.93 8.76 8.29
CA GLU A 173 -4.14 8.31 7.62
C GLU A 173 -4.80 9.50 6.89
N ILE A 174 -5.22 9.26 5.65
CA ILE A 174 -5.91 10.25 4.84
C ILE A 174 -7.38 10.27 5.26
N ALA A 175 -7.93 11.47 5.43
CA ALA A 175 -9.33 11.63 5.82
C ALA A 175 -10.27 11.01 4.77
N GLU A 176 -11.33 10.35 5.22
CA GLU A 176 -12.32 9.72 4.34
C GLU A 176 -12.92 10.71 3.34
N SER A 177 -13.12 11.97 3.73
CA SER A 177 -13.60 13.02 2.83
C SER A 177 -12.66 13.27 1.65
N GLU A 178 -11.34 13.30 1.88
CA GLU A 178 -10.33 13.47 0.84
C GLU A 178 -10.32 12.28 -0.13
N ILE A 179 -10.50 11.06 0.42
CA ILE A 179 -10.57 9.82 -0.37
C ILE A 179 -11.86 9.78 -1.19
N SER A 180 -13.01 10.16 -0.60
CA SER A 180 -14.29 10.19 -1.31
C SER A 180 -14.29 11.19 -2.45
N ASP A 181 -13.75 12.40 -2.24
CA ASP A 181 -13.62 13.42 -3.30
C ASP A 181 -12.76 12.89 -4.47
N SER A 182 -11.66 12.23 -4.16
CA SER A 182 -10.79 11.58 -5.16
C SER A 182 -11.52 10.46 -5.91
N ALA A 183 -12.28 9.62 -5.20
CA ALA A 183 -13.04 8.53 -5.80
C ALA A 183 -14.17 9.04 -6.72
N GLU A 184 -14.89 10.07 -6.29
CA GLU A 184 -15.92 10.72 -7.12
C GLU A 184 -15.35 11.29 -8.42
N ALA A 185 -14.19 11.97 -8.33
CA ALA A 185 -13.50 12.50 -9.51
C ALA A 185 -13.06 11.40 -10.48
N VAL A 186 -12.52 10.30 -9.98
CA VAL A 186 -12.11 9.14 -10.78
C VAL A 186 -13.31 8.51 -11.49
N VAL A 187 -14.40 8.22 -10.77
CA VAL A 187 -15.60 7.60 -11.33
C VAL A 187 -16.27 8.50 -12.36
N ALA A 188 -16.36 9.82 -12.09
CA ALA A 188 -16.94 10.78 -13.02
C ALA A 188 -16.16 10.83 -14.34
N ARG A 189 -14.83 10.88 -14.27
CA ARG A 189 -13.97 10.88 -15.46
C ARG A 189 -14.11 9.58 -16.26
N ARG A 190 -14.07 8.43 -15.62
CA ARG A 190 -14.21 7.12 -16.26
C ARG A 190 -15.59 6.96 -16.91
N SER A 191 -16.64 7.47 -16.29
CA SER A 191 -18.00 7.48 -16.85
C SER A 191 -18.11 8.34 -18.11
N ALA A 192 -17.48 9.52 -18.12
CA ALA A 192 -17.44 10.41 -19.28
C ALA A 192 -16.69 9.76 -20.46
N GLU A 193 -15.52 9.17 -20.22
CA GLU A 193 -14.73 8.44 -21.22
C GLU A 193 -15.52 7.26 -21.84
N ALA A 194 -16.27 6.52 -21.03
CA ALA A 194 -17.11 5.41 -21.50
C ALA A 194 -18.25 5.89 -22.40
N LEU A 195 -18.84 7.05 -22.14
CA LEU A 195 -19.89 7.65 -23.00
C LEU A 195 -19.33 8.15 -24.31
N GLU A 196 -18.16 8.79 -24.32
CA GLU A 196 -17.48 9.25 -25.54
C GLU A 196 -17.06 8.08 -26.44
N GLY A 197 -16.59 6.98 -25.85
CA GLY A 197 -16.23 5.76 -26.57
C GLY A 197 -17.40 5.07 -27.25
N ARG A 198 -18.62 5.22 -26.73
CA ARG A 198 -19.86 4.69 -27.34
C ARG A 198 -20.44 5.56 -28.47
N ALA A 199 -20.00 6.80 -28.53
CA ALA A 199 -20.49 7.76 -29.56
C ALA A 199 -19.66 7.72 -30.86
N ARG A 200 -18.61 6.92 -30.92
CA ARG A 200 -17.74 6.65 -32.07
C ARG A 200 -18.05 5.28 -32.68
#